data_8ee67b8d42d714549df32a950adcd776
#
_entry.id   8ee67b8d42d714549df32a950adcd776
#
_cell.length_a   1.000
_cell.length_b   1.000
_cell.length_c   1.000
_cell.angle_alpha   90.00
_cell.angle_beta   90.00
_cell.angle_gamma   90.00
#
_symmetry.space_group_name_H-M   'P 1'
#
loop_
_entity.id
_entity.type
_entity.pdbx_description
1 polymer ?
#
loop_
_entity_poly.entity_id
_entity_poly.type
_entity_poly.pdbx_seq_one_letter_code
_entity_poly.pdbx_strand_id
1 'polypeptide(L)'
;TINQTPSAPTAGASPNPICSGNALTLTASGQSGATFTWTSTVTSGLITGSTAVGAGNINDVLTNSGTTTGTVTYSITAAGGTLGCPGPTVNYIFTVDPIPNVSNATLTQTICTGNNASFIPTSNVLNTTFTWTATGSSANVTGYTAAGAGTIGDVLTNSGTAVETVTYVITPTGPAPNNCVGTPVNFVVTVNPAPTVNAVASQTLCNGSATAAINFVSATAGANFSWTNDTPSIGLGASGADSVPSFTAINNTNAPITATITISPTANACAGP
;
A
#
# COMPACT_ATOMS: atom_id res chain seq x y z
N THR A 1 11.70 -68.59 -15.22
CA THR A 1 10.61 -67.70 -15.02
C THR A 1 11.03 -66.35 -15.60
N ILE A 2 10.26 -65.77 -16.53
CA ILE A 2 10.52 -64.44 -17.10
C ILE A 2 9.53 -63.47 -16.41
N ASN A 3 10.05 -62.47 -15.69
CA ASN A 3 9.22 -61.46 -15.10
C ASN A 3 8.87 -60.36 -16.13
N GLN A 4 7.64 -59.90 -16.10
CA GLN A 4 7.20 -58.79 -16.92
C GLN A 4 7.75 -57.45 -16.40
N THR A 5 8.17 -56.58 -17.33
CA THR A 5 8.42 -55.17 -17.01
C THR A 5 7.07 -54.50 -16.80
N PRO A 6 6.94 -53.61 -15.75
CA PRO A 6 5.71 -52.89 -15.53
C PRO A 6 5.44 -51.89 -16.66
N SER A 7 4.17 -51.57 -16.84
CA SER A 7 3.76 -50.46 -17.72
C SER A 7 4.28 -49.09 -17.21
N ALA A 8 4.30 -48.12 -18.10
CA ALA A 8 4.66 -46.76 -17.74
C ALA A 8 3.79 -46.24 -16.55
N PRO A 9 4.37 -45.57 -15.56
CA PRO A 9 3.62 -44.99 -14.46
C PRO A 9 2.69 -43.90 -14.97
N THR A 10 1.53 -43.83 -14.36
CA THR A 10 0.63 -42.65 -14.46
C THR A 10 0.61 -41.92 -13.14
N ALA A 11 0.35 -40.66 -13.16
CA ALA A 11 0.27 -39.86 -11.95
C ALA A 11 -0.98 -38.98 -11.93
N GLY A 12 -1.75 -39.09 -10.85
CA GLY A 12 -2.76 -38.10 -10.51
C GLY A 12 -2.07 -36.91 -9.83
N ALA A 13 -2.18 -35.75 -10.44
CA ALA A 13 -1.42 -34.56 -10.03
C ALA A 13 -2.26 -33.51 -9.35
N SER A 14 -1.64 -32.73 -8.47
CA SER A 14 -2.08 -31.41 -8.04
C SER A 14 -2.35 -30.50 -9.26
N PRO A 15 -3.10 -29.41 -9.08
CA PRO A 15 -3.16 -28.36 -10.10
C PRO A 15 -1.75 -28.00 -10.60
N ASN A 16 -1.62 -27.75 -11.89
CA ASN A 16 -0.37 -27.32 -12.51
C ASN A 16 -0.69 -26.20 -13.53
N PRO A 17 -0.17 -25.00 -13.33
CA PRO A 17 0.82 -24.54 -12.36
C PRO A 17 0.31 -24.46 -10.91
N ILE A 18 1.24 -24.31 -9.93
CA ILE A 18 0.96 -24.07 -8.51
C ILE A 18 1.61 -22.75 -8.05
N CYS A 19 1.05 -22.14 -7.01
CA CYS A 19 1.70 -21.00 -6.36
C CYS A 19 2.85 -21.45 -5.43
N SER A 20 3.88 -20.63 -5.34
CA SER A 20 4.98 -20.80 -4.38
C SER A 20 4.44 -21.00 -2.96
N GLY A 21 5.01 -21.97 -2.24
CA GLY A 21 4.60 -22.34 -0.88
C GLY A 21 3.42 -23.30 -0.80
N ASN A 22 2.77 -23.63 -1.92
CA ASN A 22 1.72 -24.65 -1.92
C ASN A 22 2.31 -26.05 -1.97
N ALA A 23 1.59 -26.99 -1.34
CA ALA A 23 1.96 -28.40 -1.40
C ALA A 23 1.67 -28.97 -2.80
N LEU A 24 2.66 -29.67 -3.35
CA LEU A 24 2.51 -30.53 -4.52
C LEU A 24 2.20 -31.94 -4.04
N THR A 25 1.10 -32.49 -4.51
CA THR A 25 0.79 -33.92 -4.31
C THR A 25 0.77 -34.63 -5.66
N LEU A 26 1.60 -35.63 -5.83
CA LEU A 26 1.65 -36.48 -7.01
C LEU A 26 1.54 -37.94 -6.58
N THR A 27 0.43 -38.58 -6.94
CA THR A 27 0.19 -39.99 -6.64
C THR A 27 0.59 -40.83 -7.83
N ALA A 28 1.69 -41.58 -7.71
CA ALA A 28 2.12 -42.52 -8.73
C ALA A 28 1.25 -43.77 -8.71
N SER A 29 0.76 -44.16 -9.86
CA SER A 29 -0.06 -45.34 -10.06
C SER A 29 0.34 -46.10 -11.34
N GLY A 30 -0.04 -47.37 -11.42
CA GLY A 30 0.30 -48.21 -12.56
C GLY A 30 -0.12 -49.65 -12.34
N GLN A 31 0.61 -50.60 -12.89
CA GLN A 31 0.32 -52.01 -12.77
C GLN A 31 0.28 -52.50 -11.32
N SER A 32 -0.66 -53.37 -11.00
CA SER A 32 -0.80 -53.97 -9.65
C SER A 32 0.52 -54.61 -9.19
N GLY A 33 0.96 -54.30 -7.95
CA GLY A 33 2.20 -54.79 -7.36
C GLY A 33 3.47 -54.07 -7.82
N ALA A 34 3.38 -53.04 -8.69
CA ALA A 34 4.53 -52.23 -9.02
C ALA A 34 4.88 -51.28 -7.86
N THR A 35 6.17 -51.04 -7.67
CA THR A 35 6.72 -49.99 -6.81
C THR A 35 7.20 -48.83 -7.68
N PHE A 36 7.24 -47.63 -7.10
CA PHE A 36 7.62 -46.42 -7.81
C PHE A 36 8.79 -45.73 -7.08
N THR A 37 9.81 -45.39 -7.83
CA THR A 37 10.90 -44.53 -7.38
C THR A 37 10.96 -43.31 -8.26
N TRP A 38 11.45 -42.20 -7.73
CA TRP A 38 11.52 -40.97 -8.47
C TRP A 38 12.73 -40.12 -8.09
N THR A 39 13.14 -39.29 -9.02
CA THR A 39 14.11 -38.22 -8.80
C THR A 39 13.50 -36.90 -9.20
N SER A 40 13.91 -35.80 -8.56
CA SER A 40 13.52 -34.46 -8.97
C SER A 40 14.72 -33.65 -9.44
N THR A 41 14.49 -32.75 -10.36
CA THR A 41 15.47 -31.76 -10.85
C THR A 41 14.78 -30.43 -11.08
N VAL A 42 15.31 -29.35 -10.48
CA VAL A 42 14.90 -27.99 -10.83
C VAL A 42 15.43 -27.67 -12.22
N THR A 43 14.52 -27.44 -13.16
CA THR A 43 14.86 -27.22 -14.58
C THR A 43 14.84 -25.73 -14.97
N SER A 44 14.18 -24.90 -14.21
CA SER A 44 14.26 -23.44 -14.34
C SER A 44 13.85 -22.73 -13.06
N GLY A 45 14.26 -21.46 -12.92
CA GLY A 45 13.89 -20.58 -11.82
C GLY A 45 14.63 -20.87 -10.51
N LEU A 46 14.26 -20.16 -9.45
CA LEU A 46 14.82 -20.27 -8.10
C LEU A 46 13.89 -21.10 -7.20
N ILE A 47 13.77 -22.40 -7.51
CA ILE A 47 12.88 -23.30 -6.79
C ILE A 47 13.66 -24.06 -5.71
N THR A 48 13.06 -24.16 -4.54
CA THR A 48 13.52 -24.97 -3.41
C THR A 48 12.37 -25.83 -2.88
N GLY A 49 12.67 -26.76 -1.97
CA GLY A 49 11.67 -27.63 -1.32
C GLY A 49 11.34 -28.90 -2.11
N SER A 50 11.98 -29.16 -3.27
CA SER A 50 11.88 -30.45 -3.94
C SER A 50 12.78 -31.47 -3.27
N THR A 51 12.24 -32.66 -2.97
CA THR A 51 13.03 -33.82 -2.51
C THR A 51 13.76 -34.42 -3.70
N ALA A 52 15.09 -34.55 -3.61
CA ALA A 52 15.91 -34.96 -4.76
C ALA A 52 15.63 -36.41 -5.26
N VAL A 53 15.31 -37.33 -4.34
CA VAL A 53 15.03 -38.75 -4.63
C VAL A 53 14.07 -39.31 -3.60
N GLY A 54 13.16 -40.17 -4.04
CA GLY A 54 12.22 -40.82 -3.14
C GLY A 54 11.51 -42.04 -3.76
N ALA A 55 10.52 -42.57 -3.02
CA ALA A 55 9.69 -43.68 -3.44
C ALA A 55 8.23 -43.46 -3.06
N GLY A 56 7.31 -44.03 -3.84
CA GLY A 56 5.88 -43.87 -3.66
C GLY A 56 5.36 -42.50 -4.08
N ASN A 57 4.49 -41.94 -3.27
CA ASN A 57 3.89 -40.60 -3.54
C ASN A 57 4.89 -39.46 -3.29
N ILE A 58 4.73 -38.39 -4.03
CA ILE A 58 5.51 -37.15 -3.87
C ILE A 58 4.62 -36.15 -3.14
N ASN A 59 5.12 -35.58 -2.03
CA ASN A 59 4.43 -34.57 -1.21
C ASN A 59 5.45 -33.48 -0.84
N ASP A 60 5.81 -32.66 -1.82
CA ASP A 60 6.76 -31.58 -1.64
C ASP A 60 6.05 -30.22 -1.51
N VAL A 61 6.61 -29.31 -0.73
CA VAL A 61 6.20 -27.90 -0.70
C VAL A 61 7.23 -27.10 -1.49
N LEU A 62 6.87 -26.69 -2.71
CA LEU A 62 7.78 -26.02 -3.61
C LEU A 62 7.72 -24.50 -3.40
N THR A 63 8.87 -23.87 -3.17
CA THR A 63 9.00 -22.43 -3.00
C THR A 63 9.79 -21.83 -4.17
N ASN A 64 9.20 -20.86 -4.85
CA ASN A 64 9.85 -20.04 -5.87
C ASN A 64 10.22 -18.68 -5.28
N SER A 65 11.50 -18.44 -5.01
CA SER A 65 12.01 -17.16 -4.51
C SER A 65 12.37 -16.17 -5.63
N GLY A 66 12.16 -16.56 -6.88
CA GLY A 66 12.38 -15.71 -8.05
C GLY A 66 11.21 -14.76 -8.33
N THR A 67 11.32 -14.04 -9.44
CA THR A 67 10.30 -13.09 -9.93
C THR A 67 9.56 -13.61 -11.16
N THR A 68 10.01 -14.74 -11.68
CA THR A 68 9.44 -15.44 -12.85
C THR A 68 9.07 -16.86 -12.48
N THR A 69 8.18 -17.43 -13.26
CA THR A 69 7.78 -18.84 -13.13
C THR A 69 8.98 -19.77 -13.24
N GLY A 70 9.06 -20.76 -12.37
CA GLY A 70 10.08 -21.79 -12.39
C GLY A 70 9.48 -23.20 -12.60
N THR A 71 10.32 -24.18 -12.90
CA THR A 71 9.89 -25.55 -13.17
C THR A 71 10.73 -26.59 -12.43
N VAL A 72 10.04 -27.65 -11.97
CA VAL A 72 10.66 -28.86 -11.41
C VAL A 72 10.18 -30.05 -12.21
N THR A 73 11.09 -30.90 -12.61
CA THR A 73 10.80 -32.17 -13.29
C THR A 73 10.96 -33.33 -12.31
N TYR A 74 9.92 -34.13 -12.15
CA TYR A 74 9.95 -35.38 -11.44
C TYR A 74 9.99 -36.54 -12.45
N SER A 75 11.06 -37.34 -12.40
CA SER A 75 11.27 -38.54 -13.25
C SER A 75 10.88 -39.77 -12.45
N ILE A 76 9.73 -40.37 -12.78
CA ILE A 76 9.15 -41.50 -12.04
C ILE A 76 9.41 -42.76 -12.83
N THR A 77 10.01 -43.77 -12.16
CA THR A 77 10.28 -45.09 -12.72
C THR A 77 9.51 -46.17 -11.94
N ALA A 78 8.74 -46.97 -12.64
CA ALA A 78 8.08 -48.13 -12.06
C ALA A 78 9.04 -49.34 -12.02
N ALA A 79 8.95 -50.14 -10.95
CA ALA A 79 9.62 -51.43 -10.87
C ALA A 79 8.60 -52.51 -10.50
N GLY A 80 8.61 -53.63 -11.19
CA GLY A 80 7.61 -54.69 -11.05
C GLY A 80 8.18 -56.06 -10.79
N GLY A 81 7.32 -56.92 -10.22
CA GLY A 81 7.64 -58.31 -9.91
C GLY A 81 8.58 -58.49 -8.70
N THR A 82 8.80 -59.72 -8.30
CA THR A 82 9.66 -60.08 -7.15
C THR A 82 11.15 -59.77 -7.37
N LEU A 83 11.56 -59.60 -8.62
CA LEU A 83 12.94 -59.23 -8.99
C LEU A 83 13.12 -57.72 -9.25
N GLY A 84 12.08 -56.90 -9.08
CA GLY A 84 12.17 -55.44 -9.27
C GLY A 84 12.54 -55.04 -10.71
N CYS A 85 12.01 -55.71 -11.74
CA CYS A 85 12.33 -55.40 -13.14
C CYS A 85 11.96 -53.93 -13.44
N PRO A 86 12.92 -53.09 -13.90
CA PRO A 86 12.63 -51.67 -14.15
C PRO A 86 11.71 -51.49 -15.36
N GLY A 87 10.70 -50.69 -15.23
CA GLY A 87 9.84 -50.22 -16.31
C GLY A 87 10.35 -48.90 -16.92
N PRO A 88 9.58 -48.32 -17.82
CA PRO A 88 9.90 -47.02 -18.40
C PRO A 88 9.82 -45.91 -17.37
N THR A 89 10.66 -44.88 -17.55
CA THR A 89 10.63 -43.64 -16.78
C THR A 89 9.72 -42.62 -17.47
N VAL A 90 8.90 -41.96 -16.71
CA VAL A 90 8.02 -40.86 -17.19
C VAL A 90 8.34 -39.59 -16.43
N ASN A 91 8.46 -38.48 -17.16
CA ASN A 91 8.74 -37.18 -16.62
C ASN A 91 7.44 -36.37 -16.42
N TYR A 92 7.28 -35.85 -15.22
CA TYR A 92 6.20 -34.92 -14.87
C TYR A 92 6.79 -33.55 -14.52
N ILE A 93 6.42 -32.53 -15.30
CA ILE A 93 6.94 -31.17 -15.15
C ILE A 93 5.90 -30.36 -14.37
N PHE A 94 6.31 -29.77 -13.25
CA PHE A 94 5.52 -28.85 -12.47
C PHE A 94 6.05 -27.45 -12.59
N THR A 95 5.14 -26.55 -12.80
CA THR A 95 5.37 -25.11 -12.90
C THR A 95 5.00 -24.45 -11.58
N VAL A 96 5.91 -23.63 -11.04
CA VAL A 96 5.74 -22.95 -9.75
C VAL A 96 5.78 -21.44 -9.98
N ASP A 97 4.65 -20.80 -9.82
CA ASP A 97 4.52 -19.35 -9.96
C ASP A 97 5.00 -18.62 -8.69
N PRO A 98 5.72 -17.51 -8.83
CA PRO A 98 6.15 -16.72 -7.69
C PRO A 98 4.95 -16.03 -7.03
N ILE A 99 5.07 -15.72 -5.73
CA ILE A 99 4.14 -14.85 -5.00
C ILE A 99 4.55 -13.40 -5.23
N PRO A 100 3.66 -12.54 -5.76
CA PRO A 100 3.97 -11.13 -5.91
C PRO A 100 4.00 -10.40 -4.57
N ASN A 101 4.78 -9.32 -4.49
CA ASN A 101 4.75 -8.39 -3.37
C ASN A 101 4.53 -6.96 -3.88
N VAL A 102 4.17 -6.05 -2.99
CA VAL A 102 4.24 -4.61 -3.25
C VAL A 102 5.69 -4.18 -3.04
N SER A 103 6.34 -3.66 -4.10
CA SER A 103 7.77 -3.33 -4.11
C SER A 103 8.08 -1.85 -3.91
N ASN A 104 7.07 -1.01 -3.70
CA ASN A 104 7.24 0.42 -3.43
C ASN A 104 8.08 0.65 -2.17
N ALA A 105 9.09 1.51 -2.24
CA ALA A 105 9.99 1.82 -1.12
C ALA A 105 9.30 2.65 -0.03
N THR A 106 8.31 3.48 -0.38
CA THR A 106 7.58 4.34 0.54
C THR A 106 6.10 3.96 0.53
N LEU A 107 5.57 3.66 1.71
CA LEU A 107 4.18 3.27 1.94
C LEU A 107 3.45 4.29 2.84
N THR A 108 3.90 5.54 2.82
CA THR A 108 3.28 6.65 3.55
C THR A 108 3.26 7.90 2.71
N GLN A 109 2.26 8.75 2.92
CA GLN A 109 2.15 10.07 2.33
C GLN A 109 1.55 11.05 3.35
N THR A 110 1.99 12.30 3.34
CA THR A 110 1.38 13.36 4.14
C THR A 110 0.87 14.45 3.21
N ILE A 111 -0.39 14.83 3.38
CA ILE A 111 -1.06 15.83 2.55
C ILE A 111 -1.85 16.81 3.41
N CYS A 112 -2.19 17.95 2.85
CA CYS A 112 -3.20 18.84 3.39
C CYS A 112 -4.60 18.41 2.94
N THR A 113 -5.61 18.76 3.74
CA THR A 113 -7.02 18.58 3.35
C THR A 113 -7.28 19.17 1.96
N GLY A 114 -8.05 18.48 1.13
CA GLY A 114 -8.35 18.86 -0.24
C GLY A 114 -7.31 18.41 -1.29
N ASN A 115 -6.21 17.79 -0.89
CA ASN A 115 -5.19 17.29 -1.81
C ASN A 115 -5.37 15.79 -2.14
N ASN A 116 -4.70 15.35 -3.22
CA ASN A 116 -4.75 13.96 -3.68
C ASN A 116 -3.84 13.05 -2.87
N ALA A 117 -4.39 11.92 -2.42
CA ALA A 117 -3.62 10.72 -2.13
C ALA A 117 -3.20 10.11 -3.47
N SER A 118 -1.91 10.06 -3.76
CA SER A 118 -1.39 9.54 -5.03
C SER A 118 -0.43 8.38 -4.77
N PHE A 119 -0.82 7.18 -5.21
CA PHE A 119 0.01 6.00 -5.08
C PHE A 119 -0.19 5.07 -6.27
N ILE A 120 0.92 4.70 -6.90
CA ILE A 120 0.96 3.71 -7.98
C ILE A 120 1.66 2.48 -7.44
N PRO A 121 0.95 1.39 -7.14
CA PRO A 121 1.57 0.17 -6.63
C PRO A 121 2.43 -0.49 -7.72
N THR A 122 3.58 -0.99 -7.29
CA THR A 122 4.53 -1.73 -8.12
C THR A 122 4.82 -3.09 -7.52
N SER A 123 5.22 -4.07 -8.35
CA SER A 123 5.57 -5.41 -7.91
C SER A 123 6.89 -5.88 -8.50
N ASN A 124 7.52 -6.84 -7.81
CA ASN A 124 8.66 -7.61 -8.31
C ASN A 124 8.25 -8.63 -9.39
N VAL A 125 6.98 -9.06 -9.44
CA VAL A 125 6.44 -10.00 -10.42
C VAL A 125 5.71 -9.26 -11.52
N LEU A 126 6.09 -9.50 -12.77
CA LEU A 126 5.49 -8.84 -13.94
C LEU A 126 4.01 -9.20 -14.09
N ASN A 127 3.21 -8.25 -14.60
CA ASN A 127 1.76 -8.39 -14.78
C ASN A 127 0.97 -8.65 -13.49
N THR A 128 1.53 -8.27 -12.33
CA THR A 128 0.79 -8.25 -11.07
C THR A 128 -0.32 -7.21 -11.14
N THR A 129 -1.51 -7.60 -10.72
CA THR A 129 -2.64 -6.70 -10.48
C THR A 129 -2.76 -6.36 -9.00
N PHE A 130 -3.39 -5.24 -8.68
CA PHE A 130 -3.55 -4.78 -7.31
C PHE A 130 -5.00 -4.44 -7.04
N THR A 131 -5.50 -4.90 -5.92
CA THR A 131 -6.78 -4.46 -5.34
C THR A 131 -6.50 -3.81 -3.99
N TRP A 132 -7.37 -2.92 -3.55
CA TRP A 132 -7.21 -2.28 -2.26
C TRP A 132 -8.56 -1.98 -1.61
N THR A 133 -8.54 -1.90 -0.28
CA THR A 133 -9.64 -1.40 0.54
C THR A 133 -9.13 -0.23 1.36
N ALA A 134 -9.97 0.76 1.67
CA ALA A 134 -9.59 1.93 2.43
C ALA A 134 -10.48 2.16 3.65
N THR A 135 -9.88 2.67 4.72
CA THR A 135 -10.56 3.03 5.96
C THR A 135 -9.97 4.32 6.52
N GLY A 136 -10.82 5.28 6.86
CA GLY A 136 -10.45 6.51 7.57
C GLY A 136 -10.35 6.29 9.07
N SER A 137 -9.51 7.06 9.76
CA SER A 137 -9.31 7.02 11.21
C SER A 137 -10.51 7.53 11.99
N SER A 138 -11.32 8.40 11.39
CA SER A 138 -12.54 8.94 11.98
C SER A 138 -13.55 9.38 10.91
N ALA A 139 -14.72 9.83 11.34
CA ALA A 139 -15.73 10.43 10.45
C ALA A 139 -15.32 11.81 9.90
N ASN A 140 -14.28 12.46 10.44
CA ASN A 140 -13.79 13.75 9.97
C ASN A 140 -12.99 13.62 8.66
N VAL A 141 -12.41 12.45 8.36
CA VAL A 141 -11.71 12.22 7.10
C VAL A 141 -12.63 11.52 6.10
N THR A 142 -12.80 12.14 4.94
CA THR A 142 -13.70 11.71 3.86
C THR A 142 -13.03 11.84 2.50
N GLY A 143 -13.72 11.42 1.43
CA GLY A 143 -13.23 11.54 0.06
C GLY A 143 -12.46 10.31 -0.42
N TYR A 144 -12.22 9.32 0.43
CA TYR A 144 -11.62 8.05 0.00
C TYR A 144 -12.67 7.10 -0.58
N THR A 145 -12.27 6.35 -1.59
CA THR A 145 -13.04 5.22 -2.14
C THR A 145 -12.82 4.00 -1.24
N ALA A 146 -13.89 3.35 -0.79
CA ALA A 146 -13.79 2.25 0.19
C ALA A 146 -13.06 1.00 -0.36
N ALA A 147 -13.10 0.76 -1.67
CA ALA A 147 -12.38 -0.31 -2.35
C ALA A 147 -12.15 0.03 -3.82
N GLY A 148 -11.03 -0.45 -4.38
CA GLY A 148 -10.70 -0.22 -5.77
C GLY A 148 -9.59 -1.12 -6.28
N ALA A 149 -9.07 -0.80 -7.47
CA ALA A 149 -8.00 -1.54 -8.12
C ALA A 149 -6.99 -0.60 -8.80
N GLY A 150 -5.73 -1.02 -8.87
CA GLY A 150 -4.66 -0.26 -9.51
C GLY A 150 -4.25 0.98 -8.72
N THR A 151 -4.18 2.11 -9.40
CA THR A 151 -3.74 3.39 -8.82
C THR A 151 -4.73 3.95 -7.81
N ILE A 152 -4.21 4.50 -6.70
CA ILE A 152 -4.98 5.29 -5.73
C ILE A 152 -4.81 6.77 -6.11
N GLY A 153 -5.94 7.51 -6.17
CA GLY A 153 -5.95 8.91 -6.61
C GLY A 153 -7.08 9.72 -5.94
N ASP A 154 -7.45 9.37 -4.71
CA ASP A 154 -8.55 9.99 -3.98
C ASP A 154 -8.20 11.41 -3.49
N VAL A 155 -9.14 12.35 -3.58
CA VAL A 155 -9.04 13.68 -2.96
C VAL A 155 -9.56 13.59 -1.54
N LEU A 156 -8.68 13.71 -0.55
CA LEU A 156 -9.03 13.51 0.85
C LEU A 156 -9.35 14.84 1.54
N THR A 157 -10.42 14.87 2.31
CA THR A 157 -10.85 16.01 3.11
C THR A 157 -10.82 15.66 4.58
N ASN A 158 -10.13 16.47 5.38
CA ASN A 158 -10.20 16.47 6.84
C ASN A 158 -10.97 17.70 7.30
N SER A 159 -12.19 17.51 7.79
CA SER A 159 -13.08 18.56 8.30
C SER A 159 -12.87 18.85 9.79
N GLY A 160 -12.01 18.08 10.46
CA GLY A 160 -11.67 18.23 11.87
C GLY A 160 -10.55 19.24 12.11
N THR A 161 -10.14 19.33 13.37
CA THR A 161 -9.01 20.18 13.81
C THR A 161 -7.76 19.35 14.18
N ALA A 162 -7.92 18.03 14.28
CA ALA A 162 -6.83 17.08 14.51
C ALA A 162 -6.36 16.46 13.20
N VAL A 163 -5.14 15.94 13.19
CA VAL A 163 -4.59 15.15 12.07
C VAL A 163 -5.34 13.84 11.99
N GLU A 164 -5.76 13.46 10.79
CA GLU A 164 -6.45 12.21 10.50
C GLU A 164 -5.62 11.35 9.54
N THR A 165 -5.97 10.07 9.42
CA THR A 165 -5.32 9.16 8.46
C THR A 165 -6.32 8.36 7.64
N VAL A 166 -5.93 8.01 6.41
CA VAL A 166 -6.61 6.97 5.62
C VAL A 166 -5.61 5.86 5.38
N THR A 167 -6.02 4.63 5.72
CA THR A 167 -5.22 3.42 5.48
C THR A 167 -5.79 2.65 4.31
N TYR A 168 -4.98 2.47 3.27
CA TYR A 168 -5.27 1.61 2.13
C TYR A 168 -4.55 0.28 2.31
N VAL A 169 -5.30 -0.82 2.37
CA VAL A 169 -4.77 -2.19 2.43
C VAL A 169 -4.68 -2.71 1.00
N ILE A 170 -3.46 -2.82 0.47
CA ILE A 170 -3.19 -3.16 -0.94
C ILE A 170 -2.80 -4.63 -1.03
N THR A 171 -3.54 -5.40 -1.83
CA THR A 171 -3.30 -6.83 -2.07
C THR A 171 -2.80 -7.03 -3.50
N PRO A 172 -1.55 -7.51 -3.69
CA PRO A 172 -1.02 -7.86 -4.98
C PRO A 172 -1.50 -9.26 -5.41
N THR A 173 -1.85 -9.43 -6.68
CA THR A 173 -2.24 -10.72 -7.27
C THR A 173 -1.44 -10.97 -8.54
N GLY A 174 -0.75 -12.07 -8.60
CA GLY A 174 0.05 -12.51 -9.75
C GLY A 174 -0.80 -12.77 -11.00
N PRO A 175 -0.15 -12.96 -12.14
CA PRO A 175 -0.83 -13.18 -13.41
C PRO A 175 -1.62 -14.51 -13.44
N ALA A 176 -2.59 -14.56 -14.35
CA ALA A 176 -3.27 -15.81 -14.70
C ALA A 176 -2.26 -16.87 -15.23
N PRO A 177 -2.58 -18.18 -15.10
CA PRO A 177 -3.86 -18.75 -14.68
C PRO A 177 -4.05 -18.86 -13.16
N ASN A 178 -2.98 -18.86 -12.35
CA ASN A 178 -3.09 -19.19 -10.92
C ASN A 178 -3.52 -18.00 -10.05
N ASN A 179 -3.26 -16.77 -10.48
CA ASN A 179 -3.57 -15.57 -9.71
C ASN A 179 -3.04 -15.66 -8.26
N CYS A 180 -1.76 -16.02 -8.10
CA CYS A 180 -1.14 -16.19 -6.80
C CYS A 180 -1.24 -14.89 -5.99
N VAL A 181 -1.88 -14.95 -4.83
CA VAL A 181 -2.11 -13.78 -3.98
C VAL A 181 -0.93 -13.55 -3.07
N GLY A 182 -0.40 -12.33 -3.08
CA GLY A 182 0.68 -11.92 -2.18
C GLY A 182 0.17 -11.37 -0.85
N THR A 183 1.12 -11.07 0.05
CA THR A 183 0.79 -10.52 1.36
C THR A 183 0.30 -9.07 1.20
N PRO A 184 -0.87 -8.72 1.77
CA PRO A 184 -1.34 -7.34 1.78
C PRO A 184 -0.39 -6.41 2.53
N VAL A 185 -0.27 -5.16 2.07
CA VAL A 185 0.49 -4.10 2.73
C VAL A 185 -0.37 -2.87 2.93
N ASN A 186 -0.04 -2.07 3.95
CA ASN A 186 -0.75 -0.82 4.24
C ASN A 186 0.00 0.37 3.61
N PHE A 187 -0.69 1.13 2.78
CA PHE A 187 -0.31 2.48 2.42
C PHE A 187 -1.10 3.46 3.28
N VAL A 188 -0.42 4.31 4.06
CA VAL A 188 -1.05 5.22 5.02
C VAL A 188 -0.88 6.66 4.56
N VAL A 189 -2.01 7.35 4.41
CA VAL A 189 -2.04 8.78 4.08
C VAL A 189 -2.42 9.57 5.32
N THR A 190 -1.52 10.46 5.77
CA THR A 190 -1.78 11.43 6.83
C THR A 190 -2.41 12.67 6.21
N VAL A 191 -3.58 13.09 6.70
CA VAL A 191 -4.34 14.23 6.19
C VAL A 191 -4.37 15.32 7.25
N ASN A 192 -3.56 16.36 7.06
CA ASN A 192 -3.51 17.51 7.93
C ASN A 192 -4.75 18.39 7.72
N PRO A 193 -5.40 18.90 8.78
CA PRO A 193 -6.49 19.84 8.66
C PRO A 193 -5.99 21.21 8.17
N ALA A 194 -6.88 22.01 7.56
CA ALA A 194 -6.65 23.41 7.33
C ALA A 194 -6.86 24.18 8.65
N PRO A 195 -5.87 24.90 9.17
CA PRO A 195 -6.07 25.69 10.37
C PRO A 195 -7.01 26.87 10.10
N THR A 196 -7.81 27.24 11.08
CA THR A 196 -8.68 28.42 11.05
C THR A 196 -8.30 29.36 12.18
N VAL A 197 -8.57 30.63 12.02
CA VAL A 197 -8.47 31.60 13.11
C VAL A 197 -9.85 31.82 13.73
N ASN A 198 -9.92 31.91 15.06
CA ASN A 198 -11.16 32.25 15.76
C ASN A 198 -11.59 33.70 15.42
N ALA A 199 -12.90 33.92 15.44
CA ALA A 199 -13.45 35.21 15.13
C ALA A 199 -12.82 36.34 15.98
N VAL A 200 -12.41 37.42 15.32
CA VAL A 200 -11.80 38.60 15.92
C VAL A 200 -12.76 39.79 15.77
N ALA A 201 -13.01 40.51 16.87
CA ALA A 201 -13.87 41.65 16.85
C ALA A 201 -13.17 42.88 16.22
N SER A 202 -13.88 43.60 15.37
CA SER A 202 -13.44 44.90 14.84
C SER A 202 -13.40 45.95 15.93
N GLN A 203 -12.49 46.93 15.82
CA GLN A 203 -12.36 48.05 16.74
C GLN A 203 -12.68 49.36 16.01
N THR A 204 -13.48 50.23 16.63
CA THR A 204 -13.77 51.57 16.14
C THR A 204 -13.31 52.56 17.19
N LEU A 205 -12.41 53.48 16.82
CA LEU A 205 -11.70 54.35 17.76
C LEU A 205 -11.61 55.78 17.24
N CYS A 206 -11.44 56.72 18.15
CA CYS A 206 -11.07 58.08 17.80
C CYS A 206 -9.57 58.20 17.53
N ASN A 207 -9.19 59.20 16.70
CA ASN A 207 -7.78 59.55 16.47
C ASN A 207 -7.05 59.78 17.79
N GLY A 208 -5.86 59.20 17.94
CA GLY A 208 -5.04 59.30 19.16
C GLY A 208 -5.38 58.25 20.26
N SER A 209 -6.44 57.48 20.11
CA SER A 209 -6.80 56.42 21.07
C SER A 209 -5.93 55.16 20.90
N ALA A 210 -5.66 54.46 22.01
CA ALA A 210 -4.99 53.17 21.97
C ALA A 210 -5.94 52.03 21.56
N THR A 211 -5.51 51.18 20.66
CA THR A 211 -6.21 49.93 20.32
C THR A 211 -6.03 48.87 21.39
N ALA A 212 -6.95 47.95 21.53
CA ALA A 212 -6.69 46.72 22.27
C ALA A 212 -5.83 45.78 21.42
N ALA A 213 -4.90 45.04 22.06
CA ALA A 213 -4.15 43.97 21.41
C ALA A 213 -5.10 42.82 20.98
N ILE A 214 -4.81 42.20 19.87
CA ILE A 214 -5.57 41.07 19.33
C ILE A 214 -4.66 39.83 19.30
N ASN A 215 -5.00 38.83 20.10
CA ASN A 215 -4.32 37.52 20.10
C ASN A 215 -5.11 36.58 19.19
N PHE A 216 -4.42 35.94 18.24
CA PHE A 216 -5.02 34.96 17.38
C PHE A 216 -5.03 33.59 18.04
N VAL A 217 -6.09 32.83 17.87
CA VAL A 217 -6.29 31.49 18.41
C VAL A 217 -6.84 30.57 17.31
N SER A 218 -6.40 29.35 17.29
CA SER A 218 -6.92 28.29 16.40
C SER A 218 -7.28 27.06 17.22
N ALA A 219 -8.30 26.32 16.78
CA ALA A 219 -8.60 24.99 17.30
C ALA A 219 -7.61 23.93 16.78
N THR A 220 -6.90 24.20 15.68
CA THR A 220 -5.86 23.34 15.14
C THR A 220 -4.58 23.52 15.93
N ALA A 221 -4.07 22.44 16.52
CA ALA A 221 -2.84 22.47 17.31
C ALA A 221 -1.63 22.89 16.47
N GLY A 222 -0.73 23.70 17.06
CA GLY A 222 0.49 24.15 16.39
C GLY A 222 0.26 25.19 15.28
N ALA A 223 -0.90 25.84 15.26
CA ALA A 223 -1.16 26.91 14.31
C ALA A 223 -0.26 28.13 14.59
N ASN A 224 0.36 28.67 13.55
CA ASN A 224 1.08 29.93 13.52
C ASN A 224 0.28 30.90 12.66
N PHE A 225 0.44 32.21 12.94
CA PHE A 225 -0.31 33.24 12.25
C PHE A 225 0.62 34.27 11.65
N SER A 226 0.34 34.68 10.43
CA SER A 226 0.86 35.91 9.84
C SER A 226 -0.30 36.83 9.53
N TRP A 227 -0.06 38.15 9.49
CA TRP A 227 -1.07 39.09 9.11
C TRP A 227 -0.49 40.22 8.25
N THR A 228 -1.36 40.80 7.44
CA THR A 228 -1.06 42.00 6.64
C THR A 228 -2.09 43.07 6.92
N ASN A 229 -1.67 44.33 6.83
CA ASN A 229 -2.49 45.51 7.00
C ASN A 229 -2.47 46.33 5.70
N ASP A 230 -3.65 46.57 5.11
CA ASP A 230 -3.78 47.29 3.84
C ASP A 230 -3.59 48.82 3.97
N THR A 231 -3.66 49.34 5.21
CA THR A 231 -3.60 50.77 5.50
C THR A 231 -2.62 51.08 6.66
N PRO A 232 -1.28 50.98 6.46
CA PRO A 232 -0.32 51.21 7.52
C PRO A 232 -0.33 52.60 8.16
N SER A 233 -0.90 53.60 7.47
CA SER A 233 -1.04 54.98 7.96
C SER A 233 -1.88 55.12 9.23
N ILE A 234 -2.64 54.05 9.62
CA ILE A 234 -3.40 54.04 10.89
C ILE A 234 -2.52 53.91 12.14
N GLY A 235 -1.18 53.77 11.99
CA GLY A 235 -0.24 53.59 13.09
C GLY A 235 0.17 52.17 13.38
N LEU A 236 -0.33 51.19 12.59
CA LEU A 236 0.05 49.78 12.63
C LEU A 236 0.97 49.46 11.43
N GLY A 237 2.03 48.70 11.63
CA GLY A 237 2.88 48.24 10.53
C GLY A 237 2.15 47.49 9.45
N ALA A 238 2.76 47.36 8.26
CA ALA A 238 2.15 46.68 7.11
C ALA A 238 1.94 45.17 7.28
N SER A 239 2.68 44.52 8.20
CA SER A 239 2.57 43.06 8.47
C SER A 239 3.13 42.74 9.86
N GLY A 240 2.81 41.53 10.32
CA GLY A 240 3.35 40.95 11.55
C GLY A 240 2.98 39.49 11.72
N ALA A 241 3.28 38.93 12.90
CA ALA A 241 3.03 37.55 13.24
C ALA A 241 2.37 37.38 14.60
N ASP A 242 1.66 36.30 14.80
CA ASP A 242 1.07 35.73 16.02
C ASP A 242 0.00 36.60 16.70
N SER A 243 0.15 37.92 16.72
CA SER A 243 -0.83 38.85 17.31
C SER A 243 -0.72 40.21 16.67
N VAL A 244 -1.78 41.02 16.79
CA VAL A 244 -1.69 42.46 16.54
C VAL A 244 -1.46 43.18 17.89
N PRO A 245 -0.31 43.85 18.08
CA PRO A 245 -0.05 44.57 19.31
C PRO A 245 -0.99 45.78 19.47
N SER A 246 -1.16 46.26 20.67
CA SER A 246 -1.78 47.54 20.89
C SER A 246 -0.94 48.65 20.25
N PHE A 247 -1.59 49.58 19.55
CA PHE A 247 -0.96 50.73 18.92
C PHE A 247 -1.86 51.95 19.07
N THR A 248 -1.33 53.16 18.84
CA THR A 248 -2.11 54.39 18.83
C THR A 248 -2.74 54.56 17.45
N ALA A 249 -4.06 54.62 17.37
CA ALA A 249 -4.80 54.83 16.13
C ALA A 249 -4.53 56.25 15.59
N ILE A 250 -4.10 56.36 14.35
CA ILE A 250 -3.77 57.61 13.65
C ILE A 250 -4.69 57.78 12.47
N ASN A 251 -5.32 58.98 12.41
CA ASN A 251 -6.06 59.43 11.24
C ASN A 251 -5.73 60.91 10.97
N ASN A 252 -4.90 61.19 9.99
CA ASN A 252 -4.49 62.51 9.57
C ASN A 252 -5.41 63.11 8.49
N THR A 253 -6.58 62.51 8.27
CA THR A 253 -7.57 63.00 7.28
C THR A 253 -8.79 63.58 7.96
N ASN A 254 -9.64 64.24 7.16
CA ASN A 254 -10.91 64.83 7.65
C ASN A 254 -12.11 63.85 7.53
N ALA A 255 -11.86 62.59 7.15
CA ALA A 255 -12.89 61.56 6.98
C ALA A 255 -12.48 60.28 7.72
N PRO A 256 -13.42 59.42 8.13
CA PRO A 256 -13.09 58.09 8.69
C PRO A 256 -12.23 57.27 7.73
N ILE A 257 -11.24 56.59 8.27
CA ILE A 257 -10.43 55.60 7.53
C ILE A 257 -10.66 54.20 8.12
N THR A 258 -10.66 53.20 7.26
CA THR A 258 -10.79 51.81 7.64
C THR A 258 -9.54 51.05 7.18
N ALA A 259 -8.97 50.25 8.04
CA ALA A 259 -7.92 49.34 7.70
C ALA A 259 -8.43 47.91 7.81
N THR A 260 -8.07 47.08 6.85
CA THR A 260 -8.34 45.65 6.85
C THR A 260 -7.07 44.87 7.23
N ILE A 261 -7.15 44.08 8.29
CA ILE A 261 -6.08 43.18 8.69
C ILE A 261 -6.45 41.79 8.25
N THR A 262 -5.73 41.27 7.26
CA THR A 262 -5.90 39.90 6.76
C THR A 262 -4.99 38.96 7.53
N ILE A 263 -5.55 37.91 8.13
CA ILE A 263 -4.84 36.94 8.96
C ILE A 263 -4.74 35.64 8.16
N SER A 264 -3.52 35.06 8.06
CA SER A 264 -3.24 33.82 7.36
C SER A 264 -2.71 32.78 8.34
N PRO A 265 -3.55 31.84 8.78
CA PRO A 265 -3.12 30.75 9.66
C PRO A 265 -2.39 29.65 8.87
N THR A 266 -1.38 29.02 9.48
CA THR A 266 -0.67 27.86 8.94
C THR A 266 -0.45 26.83 10.05
N ALA A 267 -0.60 25.53 9.74
CA ALA A 267 -0.26 24.42 10.64
C ALA A 267 0.20 23.21 9.84
N ASN A 268 1.23 22.49 10.31
CA ASN A 268 1.74 21.27 9.65
C ASN A 268 2.01 21.47 8.14
N ALA A 269 2.57 22.62 7.77
CA ALA A 269 2.79 23.07 6.38
C ALA A 269 1.50 23.23 5.54
N CYS A 270 0.32 23.25 6.15
CA CYS A 270 -0.95 23.51 5.48
C CYS A 270 -1.41 24.94 5.79
N ALA A 271 -1.83 25.65 4.75
CA ALA A 271 -2.43 26.96 4.88
C ALA A 271 -3.93 26.83 5.20
N GLY A 272 -4.42 27.71 6.06
CA GLY A 272 -5.84 27.91 6.24
C GLY A 272 -6.39 28.98 5.28
N PRO A 273 -7.72 29.15 5.27
CA PRO A 273 -8.42 30.17 4.49
C PRO A 273 -8.14 31.58 4.98
#